data_b83d9bbae270aee45a969de24280955a
#
_entry.id   b83d9bbae270aee45a969de24280955a
#
_cell.length_a   1.000
_cell.length_b   1.000
_cell.length_c   1.000
_cell.angle_alpha   90.00
_cell.angle_beta   90.00
_cell.angle_gamma   90.00
#
_symmetry.space_group_name_H-M   'P 1'
#
loop_
_entity.id
_entity.type
_entity.pdbx_description
1 polymer ?
#
loop_
_entity_poly.entity_id
_entity_poly.type
_entity_poly.pdbx_seq_one_letter_code
_entity_poly.pdbx_strand_id
1 'polypeptide(L)'
;MVDEYVAVDVETTGLSPERDRLLEIGAVLVQNGKVSKTWGTLIDTGQPVPPRIRELTGITDEMRKSGVPVREAVRGFLEFRGRLPLAGHNIPFDFAFLKQAAVREGMELEAEALDTLKIARKTLPYLPSKSLSALCALYRIHPGSAHRAQDDAMAAHELLQKLWAEYGQQVPDAFVLQNLFYTVKKQSPITNRQKGYLKDLLKYHKIKTDICIEDMTKSEASRMIDRILLEHGKIM
;
A
#
# COMPACT_ATOMS: atom_id res chain seq x y z
N MET A 1 -3.87 -9.74 -24.46
CA MET A 1 -3.58 -9.26 -23.08
C MET A 1 -2.55 -10.19 -22.47
N VAL A 2 -1.74 -9.69 -21.56
CA VAL A 2 -0.89 -10.52 -20.71
C VAL A 2 -1.82 -11.40 -19.87
N ASP A 3 -1.56 -12.72 -19.83
CA ASP A 3 -2.39 -13.72 -19.16
C ASP A 3 -1.72 -14.32 -17.90
N GLU A 4 -0.49 -13.87 -17.62
CA GLU A 4 0.25 -14.17 -16.39
C GLU A 4 0.69 -12.90 -15.70
N TYR A 5 0.21 -12.65 -14.49
CA TYR A 5 0.53 -11.47 -13.66
C TYR A 5 0.13 -11.68 -12.21
N VAL A 6 0.54 -10.77 -11.36
CA VAL A 6 0.06 -10.68 -9.97
C VAL A 6 -0.77 -9.42 -9.82
N ALA A 7 -2.07 -9.57 -9.56
CA ALA A 7 -2.89 -8.45 -9.11
C ALA A 7 -2.56 -8.16 -7.64
N VAL A 8 -2.37 -6.89 -7.30
CA VAL A 8 -1.96 -6.46 -5.96
C VAL A 8 -2.69 -5.20 -5.56
N ASP A 9 -2.98 -5.12 -4.27
CA ASP A 9 -3.50 -3.95 -3.59
C ASP A 9 -2.85 -3.86 -2.21
N VAL A 10 -2.75 -2.65 -1.63
CA VAL A 10 -2.18 -2.43 -0.31
C VAL A 10 -3.04 -1.50 0.53
N GLU A 11 -3.17 -1.83 1.83
CA GLU A 11 -3.69 -0.90 2.82
C GLU A 11 -2.54 -0.20 3.53
N THR A 12 -2.73 1.09 3.82
CA THR A 12 -1.66 1.96 4.32
C THR A 12 -2.15 2.88 5.43
N THR A 13 -1.22 3.42 6.23
CA THR A 13 -1.56 4.40 7.27
C THR A 13 -1.87 5.80 6.73
N GLY A 14 -1.71 6.02 5.42
CA GLY A 14 -1.95 7.31 4.75
C GLY A 14 -1.51 7.28 3.30
N LEU A 15 -1.34 8.44 2.68
CA LEU A 15 -1.15 8.56 1.23
C LEU A 15 0.30 8.76 0.77
N SER A 16 1.25 8.89 1.69
CA SER A 16 2.64 9.22 1.37
C SER A 16 3.57 8.04 1.65
N PRO A 17 4.13 7.35 0.65
CA PRO A 17 5.04 6.23 0.84
C PRO A 17 6.28 6.57 1.69
N GLU A 18 6.65 7.85 1.72
CA GLU A 18 7.78 8.34 2.51
C GLU A 18 7.47 8.43 4.01
N ARG A 19 6.22 8.76 4.35
CA ARG A 19 5.78 9.10 5.71
C ARG A 19 4.90 8.04 6.33
N ASP A 20 4.14 7.36 5.50
CA ASP A 20 3.15 6.38 5.92
C ASP A 20 3.68 4.95 5.77
N ARG A 21 2.95 3.99 6.30
CA ARG A 21 3.37 2.59 6.40
C ARG A 21 2.37 1.68 5.71
N LEU A 22 2.86 0.56 5.20
CA LEU A 22 2.02 -0.56 4.78
C LEU A 22 1.36 -1.20 6.01
N LEU A 23 0.05 -1.45 5.95
CA LEU A 23 -0.74 -2.16 6.95
C LEU A 23 -1.12 -3.56 6.50
N GLU A 24 -1.42 -3.72 5.21
CA GLU A 24 -1.77 -4.99 4.60
C GLU A 24 -1.24 -5.04 3.16
N ILE A 25 -0.87 -6.21 2.69
CA ILE A 25 -0.62 -6.51 1.28
C ILE A 25 -1.53 -7.66 0.90
N GLY A 26 -2.29 -7.50 -0.19
CA GLY A 26 -3.09 -8.53 -0.80
C GLY A 26 -2.66 -8.78 -2.23
N ALA A 27 -2.52 -10.04 -2.62
CA ALA A 27 -2.05 -10.41 -3.95
C ALA A 27 -2.77 -11.64 -4.51
N VAL A 28 -3.00 -11.63 -5.82
CA VAL A 28 -3.67 -12.69 -6.57
C VAL A 28 -2.80 -13.07 -7.75
N LEU A 29 -2.29 -14.31 -7.75
CA LEU A 29 -1.54 -14.85 -8.86
C LEU A 29 -2.52 -15.33 -9.96
N VAL A 30 -2.37 -14.75 -11.13
CA VAL A 30 -3.12 -15.13 -12.33
C VAL A 30 -2.20 -15.84 -13.31
N GLN A 31 -2.62 -17.01 -13.77
CA GLN A 31 -1.94 -17.82 -14.77
C GLN A 31 -2.95 -18.29 -15.82
N ASN A 32 -2.61 -18.16 -17.10
CA ASN A 32 -3.53 -18.46 -18.21
C ASN A 32 -4.88 -17.74 -18.06
N GLY A 33 -4.86 -16.49 -17.59
CA GLY A 33 -6.05 -15.66 -17.37
C GLY A 33 -6.94 -16.10 -16.20
N LYS A 34 -6.53 -17.08 -15.39
CA LYS A 34 -7.30 -17.61 -14.24
C LYS A 34 -6.55 -17.43 -12.94
N VAL A 35 -7.30 -17.21 -11.87
CA VAL A 35 -6.74 -17.17 -10.52
C VAL A 35 -6.17 -18.54 -10.17
N SER A 36 -4.87 -18.56 -9.86
CA SER A 36 -4.13 -19.76 -9.48
C SER A 36 -3.92 -19.86 -7.98
N LYS A 37 -3.51 -18.72 -7.35
CA LYS A 37 -3.25 -18.63 -5.91
C LYS A 37 -3.59 -17.24 -5.42
N THR A 38 -3.87 -17.14 -4.13
CA THR A 38 -3.97 -15.86 -3.41
C THR A 38 -2.97 -15.83 -2.27
N TRP A 39 -2.53 -14.64 -1.92
CA TRP A 39 -1.64 -14.39 -0.81
C TRP A 39 -1.98 -13.06 -0.17
N GLY A 40 -1.84 -12.97 1.14
CA GLY A 40 -2.04 -11.70 1.84
C GLY A 40 -1.50 -11.77 3.25
N THR A 41 -1.12 -10.63 3.79
CA THR A 41 -0.63 -10.52 5.16
C THR A 41 -0.85 -9.14 5.74
N LEU A 42 -1.20 -9.10 7.02
CA LEU A 42 -1.14 -7.90 7.84
C LEU A 42 0.29 -7.61 8.26
N ILE A 43 0.61 -6.34 8.48
CA ILE A 43 1.95 -5.87 8.78
C ILE A 43 1.95 -5.13 10.13
N ASP A 44 2.82 -5.56 11.04
CA ASP A 44 3.08 -4.80 12.25
C ASP A 44 3.99 -3.60 11.93
N THR A 45 3.38 -2.43 11.88
CA THR A 45 4.07 -1.17 11.60
C THR A 45 4.80 -0.59 12.80
N GLY A 46 4.59 -1.14 14.00
CA GLY A 46 5.07 -0.57 15.27
C GLY A 46 4.42 0.78 15.63
N GLN A 47 3.41 1.23 14.89
CA GLN A 47 2.74 2.51 15.10
C GLN A 47 1.21 2.32 15.11
N PRO A 48 0.46 3.08 15.92
CA PRO A 48 -1.00 2.99 15.94
C PRO A 48 -1.63 3.24 14.57
N VAL A 49 -2.72 2.53 14.28
CA VAL A 49 -3.51 2.77 13.07
C VAL A 49 -4.29 4.08 13.24
N PRO A 50 -4.14 5.06 12.33
CA PRO A 50 -4.87 6.31 12.42
C PRO A 50 -6.39 6.06 12.44
N PRO A 51 -7.19 6.79 13.26
CA PRO A 51 -8.62 6.56 13.39
C PRO A 51 -9.37 6.51 12.05
N ARG A 52 -9.06 7.46 11.16
CA ARG A 52 -9.66 7.51 9.81
C ARG A 52 -9.35 6.26 8.98
N ILE A 53 -8.13 5.72 9.08
CA ILE A 53 -7.73 4.52 8.35
C ILE A 53 -8.45 3.30 8.93
N ARG A 54 -8.57 3.22 10.26
CA ARG A 54 -9.33 2.15 10.92
C ARG A 54 -10.81 2.16 10.51
N GLU A 55 -11.42 3.34 10.40
CA GLU A 55 -12.80 3.48 9.91
C GLU A 55 -12.94 3.04 8.45
N LEU A 56 -11.94 3.32 7.61
CA LEU A 56 -11.94 2.99 6.20
C LEU A 56 -11.70 1.49 5.95
N THR A 57 -10.66 0.92 6.57
CA THR A 57 -10.16 -0.43 6.27
C THR A 57 -10.64 -1.50 7.24
N GLY A 58 -11.17 -1.09 8.40
CA GLY A 58 -11.51 -1.99 9.50
C GLY A 58 -10.29 -2.59 10.22
N ILE A 59 -9.05 -2.24 9.82
CA ILE A 59 -7.84 -2.76 10.46
C ILE A 59 -7.67 -2.09 11.82
N THR A 60 -7.74 -2.89 12.88
CA THR A 60 -7.55 -2.40 14.26
C THR A 60 -6.08 -2.50 14.69
N ASP A 61 -5.75 -1.88 15.83
CA ASP A 61 -4.41 -2.00 16.41
C ASP A 61 -4.08 -3.44 16.85
N GLU A 62 -5.08 -4.21 17.27
CA GLU A 62 -4.94 -5.62 17.60
C GLU A 62 -4.61 -6.45 16.36
N MET A 63 -5.33 -6.23 15.26
CA MET A 63 -5.05 -6.87 13.97
C MET A 63 -3.66 -6.52 13.47
N ARG A 64 -3.28 -5.24 13.52
CA ARG A 64 -1.93 -4.79 13.14
C ARG A 64 -0.86 -5.49 13.97
N LYS A 65 -1.02 -5.55 15.31
CA LYS A 65 -0.06 -6.23 16.22
C LYS A 65 0.09 -7.72 15.96
N SER A 66 -0.92 -8.36 15.36
CA SER A 66 -0.84 -9.77 14.94
C SER A 66 -0.18 -9.97 13.57
N GLY A 67 0.11 -8.88 12.86
CA GLY A 67 0.79 -8.90 11.58
C GLY A 67 2.27 -9.29 11.68
N VAL A 68 2.87 -9.58 10.53
CA VAL A 68 4.31 -9.89 10.45
C VAL A 68 5.14 -8.61 10.35
N PRO A 69 6.45 -8.65 10.65
CA PRO A 69 7.36 -7.53 10.39
C PRO A 69 7.36 -7.15 8.91
N VAL A 70 7.51 -5.84 8.61
CA VAL A 70 7.51 -5.31 7.23
C VAL A 70 8.50 -6.04 6.31
N ARG A 71 9.68 -6.40 6.83
CA ARG A 71 10.71 -7.15 6.09
C ARG A 71 10.20 -8.51 5.62
N GLU A 72 9.48 -9.22 6.48
CA GLU A 72 8.91 -10.52 6.17
C GLU A 72 7.77 -10.41 5.17
N ALA A 73 6.87 -9.44 5.36
CA ALA A 73 5.78 -9.17 4.43
C ALA A 73 6.28 -8.85 3.02
N VAL A 74 7.26 -7.95 2.90
CA VAL A 74 7.82 -7.56 1.59
C VAL A 74 8.54 -8.73 0.94
N ARG A 75 9.32 -9.52 1.70
CA ARG A 75 9.97 -10.71 1.19
C ARG A 75 8.95 -11.72 0.67
N GLY A 76 7.91 -12.02 1.47
CA GLY A 76 6.85 -12.95 1.07
C GLY A 76 6.12 -12.50 -0.20
N PHE A 77 5.85 -11.21 -0.34
CA PHE A 77 5.29 -10.66 -1.57
C PHE A 77 6.22 -10.82 -2.77
N LEU A 78 7.51 -10.52 -2.62
CA LEU A 78 8.49 -10.67 -3.70
C LEU A 78 8.66 -12.13 -4.13
N GLU A 79 8.66 -13.07 -3.19
CA GLU A 79 8.69 -14.51 -3.45
C GLU A 79 7.40 -14.98 -4.15
N PHE A 80 6.24 -14.51 -3.67
CA PHE A 80 4.94 -14.83 -4.29
C PHE A 80 4.84 -14.31 -5.74
N ARG A 81 5.26 -13.07 -5.96
CA ARG A 81 5.24 -12.46 -7.29
C ARG A 81 6.26 -13.08 -8.25
N GLY A 82 7.44 -13.43 -7.77
CA GLY A 82 8.57 -13.79 -8.62
C GLY A 82 8.98 -12.62 -9.53
N ARG A 83 8.92 -12.84 -10.85
CA ARG A 83 9.22 -11.80 -11.87
C ARG A 83 8.00 -11.41 -12.71
N LEU A 84 6.81 -11.85 -12.34
CA LEU A 84 5.61 -11.54 -13.10
C LEU A 84 5.30 -10.04 -13.05
N PRO A 85 4.69 -9.49 -14.10
CA PRO A 85 4.19 -8.11 -14.08
C PRO A 85 3.08 -7.98 -13.04
N LEU A 86 2.81 -6.74 -12.64
CA LEU A 86 1.76 -6.41 -11.71
C LEU A 86 0.47 -6.02 -12.45
N ALA A 87 -0.65 -6.12 -11.75
CA ALA A 87 -1.90 -5.47 -12.12
C ALA A 87 -2.51 -4.84 -10.86
N GLY A 88 -3.32 -3.79 -11.02
CA GLY A 88 -4.01 -3.15 -9.90
C GLY A 88 -4.87 -1.99 -10.33
N HIS A 89 -5.56 -1.36 -9.38
CA HIS A 89 -6.36 -0.18 -9.64
C HIS A 89 -5.65 1.07 -9.11
N ASN A 90 -5.08 1.90 -9.98
CA ASN A 90 -4.12 2.95 -9.62
C ASN A 90 -2.80 2.37 -9.07
N ILE A 91 -2.35 1.30 -9.69
CA ILE A 91 -1.17 0.51 -9.29
C ILE A 91 0.11 1.33 -9.00
N PRO A 92 0.35 2.54 -9.55
CA PRO A 92 1.48 3.36 -9.16
C PRO A 92 1.49 3.70 -7.66
N PHE A 93 0.33 3.80 -7.01
CA PHE A 93 0.22 4.04 -5.58
C PHE A 93 0.76 2.83 -4.78
N ASP A 94 0.27 1.65 -5.07
CA ASP A 94 0.66 0.40 -4.39
C ASP A 94 2.15 0.11 -4.60
N PHE A 95 2.58 0.25 -5.85
CA PHE A 95 3.99 0.08 -6.21
C PHE A 95 4.90 1.04 -5.45
N ALA A 96 4.51 2.31 -5.29
CA ALA A 96 5.32 3.28 -4.56
C ALA A 96 5.52 2.89 -3.10
N PHE A 97 4.48 2.38 -2.43
CA PHE A 97 4.58 1.87 -1.06
C PHE A 97 5.42 0.59 -0.97
N LEU A 98 5.17 -0.37 -1.85
CA LEU A 98 5.92 -1.62 -1.90
C LEU A 98 7.40 -1.38 -2.19
N LYS A 99 7.72 -0.52 -3.17
CA LYS A 99 9.10 -0.16 -3.52
C LYS A 99 9.80 0.60 -2.40
N GLN A 100 9.10 1.55 -1.76
CA GLN A 100 9.65 2.29 -0.63
C GLN A 100 9.96 1.35 0.54
N ALA A 101 9.07 0.39 0.82
CA ALA A 101 9.28 -0.62 1.87
C ALA A 101 10.42 -1.58 1.49
N ALA A 102 10.44 -2.10 0.26
CA ALA A 102 11.51 -2.98 -0.21
C ALA A 102 12.89 -2.36 -0.06
N VAL A 103 13.06 -1.12 -0.54
CA VAL A 103 14.37 -0.42 -0.45
C VAL A 103 14.77 -0.13 1.00
N ARG A 104 13.82 0.19 1.89
CA ARG A 104 14.10 0.35 3.34
C ARG A 104 14.66 -0.93 3.97
N GLU A 105 14.17 -2.08 3.50
CA GLU A 105 14.59 -3.40 3.98
C GLU A 105 15.80 -3.97 3.19
N GLY A 106 16.41 -3.18 2.31
CA GLY A 106 17.56 -3.61 1.52
C GLY A 106 17.22 -4.58 0.38
N MET A 107 15.97 -4.57 -0.08
CA MET A 107 15.48 -5.37 -1.19
C MET A 107 15.20 -4.50 -2.42
N GLU A 108 15.18 -5.11 -3.60
CA GLU A 108 14.88 -4.44 -4.87
C GLU A 108 13.48 -4.82 -5.35
N LEU A 109 12.78 -3.86 -5.94
CA LEU A 109 11.50 -4.07 -6.62
C LEU A 109 11.43 -3.19 -7.85
N GLU A 110 11.44 -3.83 -9.02
CA GLU A 110 11.12 -3.22 -10.31
C GLU A 110 9.97 -4.01 -10.93
N ALA A 111 9.07 -3.35 -11.62
CA ALA A 111 7.93 -3.99 -12.25
C ALA A 111 7.39 -3.22 -13.45
N GLU A 112 6.83 -3.97 -14.38
CA GLU A 112 5.85 -3.48 -15.34
C GLU A 112 4.45 -3.81 -14.82
N ALA A 113 3.44 -3.04 -15.24
CA ALA A 113 2.07 -3.28 -14.77
C ALA A 113 0.99 -2.93 -15.79
N LEU A 114 -0.20 -3.50 -15.53
CA LEU A 114 -1.48 -3.09 -16.08
C LEU A 114 -2.23 -2.27 -15.00
N ASP A 115 -2.67 -1.06 -15.35
CA ASP A 115 -3.41 -0.17 -14.44
C ASP A 115 -4.87 -0.06 -14.89
N THR A 116 -5.78 -0.70 -14.14
CA THR A 116 -7.22 -0.71 -14.48
C THR A 116 -7.84 0.68 -14.42
N LEU A 117 -7.34 1.60 -13.56
CA LEU A 117 -7.77 2.99 -13.54
C LEU A 117 -7.39 3.70 -14.84
N LYS A 118 -6.15 3.50 -15.31
CA LYS A 118 -5.68 4.10 -16.58
C LYS A 118 -6.43 3.53 -17.77
N ILE A 119 -6.68 2.22 -17.79
CA ILE A 119 -7.50 1.55 -18.80
C ILE A 119 -8.92 2.14 -18.79
N ALA A 120 -9.57 2.22 -17.63
CA ALA A 120 -10.91 2.77 -17.50
C ALA A 120 -11.00 4.25 -17.91
N ARG A 121 -9.98 5.06 -17.66
CA ARG A 121 -9.91 6.45 -18.15
C ARG A 121 -9.92 6.53 -19.67
N LYS A 122 -9.29 5.57 -20.34
CA LYS A 122 -9.21 5.53 -21.81
C LYS A 122 -10.45 4.94 -22.44
N THR A 123 -11.03 3.90 -21.84
CA THR A 123 -12.17 3.15 -22.40
C THR A 123 -13.53 3.70 -21.99
N LEU A 124 -13.62 4.33 -20.82
CA LEU A 124 -14.86 4.83 -20.20
C LEU A 124 -14.75 6.33 -19.83
N PRO A 125 -14.36 7.23 -20.80
CA PRO A 125 -14.11 8.64 -20.49
C PRO A 125 -15.35 9.36 -19.95
N TYR A 126 -16.54 8.92 -20.32
CA TYR A 126 -17.83 9.51 -19.99
C TYR A 126 -18.30 9.24 -18.55
N LEU A 127 -17.71 8.29 -17.85
CA LEU A 127 -18.12 8.01 -16.47
C LEU A 127 -17.66 9.13 -15.52
N PRO A 128 -18.51 9.56 -14.58
CA PRO A 128 -18.15 10.59 -13.61
C PRO A 128 -17.13 10.09 -12.58
N SER A 129 -17.21 8.82 -12.20
CA SER A 129 -16.26 8.19 -11.28
C SER A 129 -15.65 6.93 -11.89
N LYS A 130 -14.36 6.73 -11.64
CA LYS A 130 -13.60 5.56 -12.05
C LYS A 130 -12.89 4.93 -10.83
N SER A 131 -13.43 5.13 -9.62
CA SER A 131 -12.97 4.40 -8.44
C SER A 131 -13.23 2.91 -8.63
N LEU A 132 -12.44 2.06 -7.97
CA LEU A 132 -12.63 0.60 -8.03
C LEU A 132 -14.07 0.23 -7.67
N SER A 133 -14.60 0.80 -6.58
CA SER A 133 -15.99 0.56 -6.14
C SER A 133 -17.04 0.95 -7.17
N ALA A 134 -16.87 2.11 -7.83
CA ALA A 134 -17.82 2.55 -8.87
C ALA A 134 -17.77 1.63 -10.10
N LEU A 135 -16.60 1.19 -10.51
CA LEU A 135 -16.44 0.27 -11.64
C LEU A 135 -16.90 -1.15 -11.27
N CYS A 136 -16.66 -1.61 -10.06
CA CYS A 136 -17.21 -2.88 -9.57
C CYS A 136 -18.74 -2.88 -9.61
N ALA A 137 -19.36 -1.80 -9.14
CA ALA A 137 -20.83 -1.65 -9.24
C ALA A 137 -21.33 -1.70 -10.70
N LEU A 138 -20.65 -1.00 -11.62
CA LEU A 138 -20.99 -1.00 -13.04
C LEU A 138 -20.90 -2.40 -13.67
N TYR A 139 -19.81 -3.13 -13.37
CA TYR A 139 -19.55 -4.45 -13.95
C TYR A 139 -20.11 -5.61 -13.14
N ARG A 140 -20.86 -5.32 -12.05
CA ARG A 140 -21.47 -6.30 -11.15
C ARG A 140 -20.40 -7.24 -10.55
N ILE A 141 -19.25 -6.69 -10.23
CA ILE A 141 -18.19 -7.36 -9.47
C ILE A 141 -18.52 -7.19 -7.98
N HIS A 142 -18.48 -8.28 -7.25
CA HIS A 142 -18.78 -8.29 -5.81
C HIS A 142 -17.48 -8.55 -5.05
N PRO A 143 -16.71 -7.52 -4.68
CA PRO A 143 -15.59 -7.70 -3.78
C PRO A 143 -16.10 -8.27 -2.45
N GLY A 144 -15.35 -9.14 -1.82
CA GLY A 144 -15.71 -9.75 -0.53
C GLY A 144 -15.90 -8.66 0.54
N SER A 145 -14.82 -8.18 1.11
CA SER A 145 -14.82 -7.06 2.05
C SER A 145 -14.06 -5.89 1.43
N ALA A 146 -14.78 -4.86 1.00
CA ALA A 146 -14.13 -3.65 0.49
C ALA A 146 -13.13 -3.09 1.52
N HIS A 147 -12.01 -2.55 1.04
CA HIS A 147 -10.89 -2.10 1.86
C HIS A 147 -10.19 -3.22 2.65
N ARG A 148 -10.13 -4.41 2.06
CA ARG A 148 -9.22 -5.47 2.41
C ARG A 148 -8.38 -5.78 1.19
N ALA A 149 -7.09 -5.64 1.33
CA ALA A 149 -6.15 -5.64 0.20
C ALA A 149 -6.30 -6.87 -0.73
N GLN A 150 -6.56 -8.06 -0.18
CA GLN A 150 -6.75 -9.26 -1.00
C GLN A 150 -8.05 -9.21 -1.82
N ASP A 151 -9.14 -8.68 -1.25
CA ASP A 151 -10.43 -8.59 -1.92
C ASP A 151 -10.39 -7.50 -3.00
N ASP A 152 -9.70 -6.38 -2.75
CA ASP A 152 -9.54 -5.30 -3.73
C ASP A 152 -8.57 -5.71 -4.86
N ALA A 153 -7.53 -6.48 -4.58
CA ALA A 153 -6.68 -7.10 -5.61
C ALA A 153 -7.47 -8.08 -6.50
N MET A 154 -8.38 -8.88 -5.91
CA MET A 154 -9.27 -9.77 -6.66
C MET A 154 -10.24 -8.96 -7.52
N ALA A 155 -10.84 -7.92 -6.98
CA ALA A 155 -11.75 -7.04 -7.71
C ALA A 155 -11.05 -6.33 -8.87
N ALA A 156 -9.81 -5.88 -8.68
CA ALA A 156 -9.00 -5.31 -9.75
C ALA A 156 -8.68 -6.32 -10.87
N HIS A 157 -8.41 -7.59 -10.50
CA HIS A 157 -8.26 -8.66 -11.47
C HIS A 157 -9.55 -8.86 -12.28
N GLU A 158 -10.70 -9.05 -11.63
CA GLU A 158 -11.98 -9.26 -12.31
C GLU A 158 -12.34 -8.07 -13.21
N LEU A 159 -12.12 -6.85 -12.74
CA LEU A 159 -12.31 -5.63 -13.52
C LEU A 159 -11.43 -5.63 -14.77
N LEU A 160 -10.16 -5.99 -14.66
CA LEU A 160 -9.26 -6.08 -15.80
C LEU A 160 -9.77 -7.06 -16.85
N GLN A 161 -10.29 -8.23 -16.44
CA GLN A 161 -10.87 -9.23 -17.35
C GLN A 161 -12.10 -8.68 -18.05
N LYS A 162 -13.00 -7.98 -17.34
CA LYS A 162 -14.21 -7.35 -17.92
C LYS A 162 -13.84 -6.28 -18.94
N LEU A 163 -12.92 -5.38 -18.57
CA LEU A 163 -12.46 -4.32 -19.46
C LEU A 163 -11.79 -4.88 -20.72
N TRP A 164 -11.00 -5.96 -20.57
CA TRP A 164 -10.38 -6.63 -21.72
C TRP A 164 -11.43 -7.27 -22.63
N ALA A 165 -12.39 -7.99 -22.07
CA ALA A 165 -13.45 -8.64 -22.87
C ALA A 165 -14.26 -7.64 -23.69
N GLU A 166 -14.50 -6.43 -23.14
CA GLU A 166 -15.31 -5.40 -23.80
C GLU A 166 -14.50 -4.53 -24.77
N TYR A 167 -13.28 -4.12 -24.39
CA TYR A 167 -12.51 -3.10 -25.11
C TYR A 167 -11.18 -3.60 -25.68
N GLY A 168 -10.76 -4.82 -25.38
CA GLY A 168 -9.43 -5.30 -25.74
C GLY A 168 -9.13 -5.29 -27.24
N GLN A 169 -10.13 -5.55 -28.08
CA GLN A 169 -9.99 -5.48 -29.54
C GLN A 169 -10.10 -4.04 -30.08
N GLN A 170 -10.88 -3.19 -29.43
CA GLN A 170 -11.15 -1.82 -29.88
C GLN A 170 -10.02 -0.87 -29.51
N VAL A 171 -9.41 -1.07 -28.34
CA VAL A 171 -8.38 -0.18 -27.77
C VAL A 171 -7.21 -1.02 -27.20
N PRO A 172 -6.54 -1.85 -28.03
CA PRO A 172 -5.50 -2.76 -27.55
C PRO A 172 -4.34 -2.04 -26.84
N ASP A 173 -4.03 -0.82 -27.26
CA ASP A 173 -2.97 0.01 -26.65
C ASP A 173 -3.28 0.46 -25.22
N ALA A 174 -4.51 0.27 -24.74
CA ALA A 174 -4.82 0.52 -23.32
C ALA A 174 -4.31 -0.60 -22.41
N PHE A 175 -4.07 -1.80 -22.96
CA PHE A 175 -3.74 -3.02 -22.23
C PHE A 175 -2.29 -3.46 -22.42
N VAL A 176 -1.40 -2.51 -22.67
CA VAL A 176 0.04 -2.73 -22.79
C VAL A 176 0.68 -2.53 -21.42
N LEU A 177 1.61 -3.42 -21.07
CA LEU A 177 2.43 -3.28 -19.87
C LEU A 177 3.21 -1.97 -19.89
N GLN A 178 3.27 -1.31 -18.76
CA GLN A 178 4.00 -0.07 -18.57
C GLN A 178 4.95 -0.19 -17.39
N ASN A 179 6.17 0.29 -17.57
CA ASN A 179 7.13 0.39 -16.48
C ASN A 179 6.58 1.26 -15.35
N LEU A 180 6.66 0.77 -14.14
CA LEU A 180 6.36 1.54 -12.94
C LEU A 180 7.61 2.26 -12.45
N PHE A 181 7.48 3.55 -12.19
CA PHE A 181 8.57 4.39 -11.72
C PHE A 181 8.20 5.02 -10.37
N TYR A 182 9.08 4.85 -9.40
CA TYR A 182 9.03 5.56 -8.14
C TYR A 182 10.45 5.83 -7.64
N THR A 183 10.75 7.09 -7.37
CA THR A 183 12.06 7.49 -6.83
C THR A 183 12.01 7.42 -5.31
N VAL A 184 12.67 6.43 -4.76
CA VAL A 184 12.74 6.24 -3.31
C VAL A 184 13.54 7.37 -2.68
N LYS A 185 12.94 8.09 -1.74
CA LYS A 185 13.64 9.07 -0.93
C LYS A 185 14.33 8.36 0.24
N LYS A 186 15.65 8.43 0.27
CA LYS A 186 16.44 7.93 1.40
C LYS A 186 16.03 8.69 2.66
N GLN A 187 15.60 7.96 3.66
CA GLN A 187 15.30 8.49 4.98
C GLN A 187 16.50 8.24 5.89
N SER A 188 16.96 9.30 6.55
CA SER A 188 17.98 9.14 7.57
C SER A 188 17.34 8.60 8.87
N PRO A 189 17.99 7.67 9.57
CA PRO A 189 17.51 7.22 10.89
C PRO A 189 17.49 8.40 11.86
N ILE A 190 16.69 8.29 12.90
CA ILE A 190 16.61 9.25 13.98
C ILE A 190 18.01 9.54 14.56
N THR A 191 18.32 10.81 14.79
CA THR A 191 19.60 11.19 15.39
C THR A 191 19.59 10.94 16.91
N ASN A 192 20.77 10.71 17.52
CA ASN A 192 20.87 10.57 18.97
C ASN A 192 20.32 11.77 19.73
N ARG A 193 20.47 12.99 19.18
CA ARG A 193 19.91 14.22 19.76
C ARG A 193 18.38 14.19 19.75
N GLN A 194 17.77 13.77 18.66
CA GLN A 194 16.31 13.65 18.59
C GLN A 194 15.79 12.54 19.50
N LYS A 195 16.49 11.38 19.58
CA LYS A 195 16.13 10.30 20.52
C LYS A 195 16.09 10.79 21.96
N GLY A 196 17.16 11.48 22.40
CA GLY A 196 17.24 12.04 23.75
C GLY A 196 16.10 13.01 24.01
N TYR A 197 15.97 14.01 23.14
CA TYR A 197 14.94 15.06 23.31
C TYR A 197 13.51 14.50 23.27
N LEU A 198 13.22 13.54 22.40
CA LEU A 198 11.92 12.88 22.35
C LEU A 198 11.63 12.07 23.63
N LYS A 199 12.62 11.32 24.14
CA LYS A 199 12.49 10.60 25.42
C LYS A 199 12.24 11.55 26.59
N ASP A 200 12.91 12.69 26.63
CA ASP A 200 12.75 13.69 27.67
C ASP A 200 11.34 14.33 27.60
N LEU A 201 10.84 14.69 26.40
CA LEU A 201 9.50 15.19 26.20
C LEU A 201 8.42 14.20 26.64
N LEU A 202 8.52 12.94 26.22
CA LEU A 202 7.57 11.90 26.61
C LEU A 202 7.55 11.68 28.13
N LYS A 203 8.72 11.66 28.76
CA LYS A 203 8.85 11.51 30.21
C LYS A 203 8.28 12.72 30.95
N TYR A 204 8.64 13.92 30.55
CA TYR A 204 8.21 15.17 31.19
C TYR A 204 6.68 15.34 31.15
N HIS A 205 6.08 15.12 29.98
CA HIS A 205 4.64 15.23 29.80
C HIS A 205 3.86 13.96 30.14
N LYS A 206 4.54 12.91 30.65
CA LYS A 206 3.94 11.60 31.02
C LYS A 206 3.14 10.94 29.88
N ILE A 207 3.60 11.15 28.64
CA ILE A 207 2.97 10.60 27.44
C ILE A 207 3.38 9.13 27.29
N LYS A 208 2.40 8.23 27.31
CA LYS A 208 2.63 6.81 26.98
C LYS A 208 2.54 6.63 25.46
N THR A 209 3.49 5.90 24.89
CA THR A 209 3.52 5.58 23.47
C THR A 209 3.97 4.14 23.27
N ASP A 210 3.33 3.45 22.33
CA ASP A 210 3.74 2.11 21.89
C ASP A 210 4.74 2.17 20.71
N ILE A 211 5.16 3.38 20.33
CA ILE A 211 6.07 3.59 19.19
C ILE A 211 7.50 3.25 19.62
N CYS A 212 8.17 2.39 18.86
CA CYS A 212 9.59 2.14 19.02
C CYS A 212 10.40 3.36 18.51
N ILE A 213 10.94 4.17 19.44
CA ILE A 213 11.71 5.39 19.09
C ILE A 213 12.97 5.03 18.30
N GLU A 214 13.55 3.86 18.55
CA GLU A 214 14.80 3.43 17.92
C GLU A 214 14.64 3.22 16.40
N ASP A 215 13.45 2.84 15.96
CA ASP A 215 13.13 2.53 14.57
C ASP A 215 12.60 3.75 13.78
N MET A 216 12.50 4.90 14.44
CA MET A 216 12.04 6.13 13.80
C MET A 216 13.05 6.69 12.80
N THR A 217 12.55 7.30 11.76
CA THR A 217 13.35 8.17 10.89
C THR A 217 13.49 9.57 11.51
N LYS A 218 14.49 10.31 11.05
CA LYS A 218 14.70 11.72 11.44
C LYS A 218 13.44 12.58 11.26
N SER A 219 12.73 12.37 10.15
CA SER A 219 11.51 13.12 9.82
C SER A 219 10.33 12.75 10.72
N GLU A 220 10.19 11.48 11.10
CA GLU A 220 9.15 11.02 12.03
C GLU A 220 9.39 11.57 13.44
N ALA A 221 10.62 11.50 13.90
CA ALA A 221 11.02 12.06 15.18
C ALA A 221 10.75 13.56 15.24
N SER A 222 11.11 14.33 14.19
CA SER A 222 10.80 15.76 14.13
C SER A 222 9.30 16.03 14.24
N ARG A 223 8.47 15.33 13.45
CA ARG A 223 7.01 15.50 13.50
C ARG A 223 6.41 15.16 14.87
N MET A 224 6.92 14.11 15.51
CA MET A 224 6.45 13.71 16.84
C MET A 224 6.85 14.75 17.89
N ILE A 225 8.06 15.25 17.84
CA ILE A 225 8.55 16.35 18.68
C ILE A 225 7.67 17.58 18.48
N ASP A 226 7.45 18.00 17.23
CA ASP A 226 6.64 19.19 16.92
C ASP A 226 5.21 19.07 17.43
N ARG A 227 4.61 17.88 17.29
CA ARG A 227 3.27 17.59 17.81
C ARG A 227 3.21 17.72 19.34
N ILE A 228 4.16 17.08 20.04
CA ILE A 228 4.21 17.17 21.51
C ILE A 228 4.40 18.61 21.97
N LEU A 229 5.27 19.37 21.31
CA LEU A 229 5.49 20.77 21.62
C LEU A 229 4.25 21.63 21.37
N LEU A 230 3.46 21.33 20.34
CA LEU A 230 2.22 22.02 20.01
C LEU A 230 1.11 21.73 21.04
N GLU A 231 0.98 20.47 21.45
CA GLU A 231 -0.09 19.99 22.34
C GLU A 231 0.22 20.22 23.82
N HIS A 232 1.48 20.12 24.23
CA HIS A 232 1.89 20.10 25.64
C HIS A 232 2.91 21.17 26.02
N GLY A 233 3.50 21.86 25.05
CA GLY A 233 4.52 22.89 25.31
C GLY A 233 5.94 22.35 25.42
N LYS A 234 6.88 23.26 25.71
CA LYS A 234 8.31 22.94 25.88
C LYS A 234 8.58 22.42 27.29
N ILE A 235 9.65 21.64 27.44
CA ILE A 235 10.24 21.33 28.75
C ILE A 235 10.77 22.65 29.34
N MET A 236 10.33 23.00 30.53
CA MET A 236 10.82 24.16 31.30
C MET A 236 12.04 23.73 32.15
#